data_2d956c271cf42347fa3a662b84516071
#
_entry.id   2d956c271cf42347fa3a662b84516071
#
_cell.length_a   1.000
_cell.length_b   1.000
_cell.length_c   1.000
_cell.angle_alpha   90.00
_cell.angle_beta   90.00
_cell.angle_gamma   90.00
#
_symmetry.space_group_name_H-M   'P 1'
#
loop_
_entity.id
_entity.type
_entity.pdbx_description
1 polymer ?
#
loop_
_entity_poly.entity_id
_entity_poly.type
_entity_poly.pdbx_seq_one_letter_code
_entity_poly.pdbx_strand_id
1 'polypeptide(L)'
;MKYKAHDYQAYATNFILEHPISAVFLDMGLGKSIITLSAIFDLCLDSFLVRKVLVIAPLRVARDTWPAEIHKWDHLHGLTYSVAVGTEAERKAALRQRVSVHIINRENVQWLIEESGIPFDYDMVVIDELSSFKSYQAKRFRSLLKVRPGVKRIVGLTGTPSSNGLMDLWAEFRILDMGKRLGRFITHYRNTFFRPDRRNGQVVFSYKPLPGAEEQIYDAISDITISMKAVDHLDMPECVHNDAIVTLSETERKAYDAMKQDLVISLKGEEIDAGNAAALANKLSQMANGAVYGEDKRVFQIHDRKLDMLEDLIEAANGKPVLVAYWFKHDLERISERLHKRHIPFSLLDDSDSIRRWNGGELPVALIHPASAGHGLNLQAGGSTLIWFGLTWSLELYQQTNARLWRQGQTADTVVIHHIIAKDTIDERIMTALRKKEKTQTALIDAVKANLEG
;
A
#
# COMPACT_ATOMS: atom_id res chain seq x y z
N MET A 1 24.43 -0.93 14.95
CA MET A 1 24.34 0.56 15.11
C MET A 1 23.58 0.87 16.40
N LYS A 2 24.04 1.87 17.18
CA LYS A 2 23.28 2.31 18.36
C LYS A 2 21.96 2.93 17.94
N TYR A 3 20.86 2.45 18.49
CA TYR A 3 19.55 3.03 18.29
C TYR A 3 19.36 4.19 19.26
N LYS A 4 18.96 5.33 18.71
CA LYS A 4 18.49 6.48 19.48
C LYS A 4 17.09 6.78 18.97
N ALA A 5 16.10 6.45 19.75
CA ALA A 5 14.72 6.70 19.40
C ALA A 5 14.45 8.21 19.30
N HIS A 6 13.70 8.63 18.29
CA HIS A 6 13.04 9.93 18.31
C HIS A 6 11.88 9.91 19.31
N ASP A 7 11.45 11.05 19.80
CA ASP A 7 10.39 11.14 20.81
C ASP A 7 9.09 10.44 20.36
N TYR A 8 8.72 10.61 19.10
CA TYR A 8 7.56 9.93 18.52
C TYR A 8 7.75 8.40 18.44
N GLN A 9 8.98 7.91 18.24
CA GLN A 9 9.27 6.47 18.23
C GLN A 9 9.19 5.89 19.63
N ALA A 10 9.73 6.60 20.61
CA ALA A 10 9.62 6.21 22.02
C ALA A 10 8.17 6.17 22.47
N TYR A 11 7.38 7.19 22.13
CA TYR A 11 5.94 7.23 22.38
C TYR A 11 5.21 6.04 21.76
N ALA A 12 5.42 5.75 20.47
CA ALA A 12 4.77 4.63 19.80
C ALA A 12 5.20 3.27 20.35
N THR A 13 6.47 3.13 20.77
CA THR A 13 6.96 1.92 21.46
C THR A 13 6.23 1.72 22.78
N ASN A 14 6.15 2.77 23.62
CA ASN A 14 5.42 2.72 24.90
C ASN A 14 3.94 2.42 24.71
N PHE A 15 3.31 3.01 23.70
CA PHE A 15 1.92 2.72 23.36
C PHE A 15 1.71 1.22 23.08
N ILE A 16 2.60 0.58 22.32
CA ILE A 16 2.55 -0.87 22.06
C ILE A 16 2.75 -1.67 23.36
N LEU A 17 3.63 -1.23 24.25
CA LEU A 17 3.87 -1.91 25.54
C LEU A 17 2.65 -1.85 26.44
N GLU A 18 2.01 -0.71 26.56
CA GLU A 18 0.86 -0.46 27.44
C GLU A 18 -0.43 -1.09 26.91
N HIS A 19 -0.62 -1.13 25.58
CA HIS A 19 -1.85 -1.59 24.96
C HIS A 19 -1.70 -3.01 24.36
N PRO A 20 -2.32 -4.04 24.94
CA PRO A 20 -2.31 -5.39 24.37
C PRO A 20 -2.91 -5.48 22.95
N ILE A 21 -3.76 -4.54 22.60
CA ILE A 21 -4.31 -4.38 21.24
C ILE A 21 -3.93 -2.98 20.78
N SER A 22 -3.15 -2.88 19.69
CA SER A 22 -2.65 -1.61 19.17
C SER A 22 -2.83 -1.51 17.66
N ALA A 23 -3.42 -0.43 17.21
CA ALA A 23 -3.41 0.01 15.82
C ALA A 23 -2.43 1.18 15.68
N VAL A 24 -1.37 1.01 14.91
CA VAL A 24 -0.26 1.97 14.79
C VAL A 24 -0.22 2.47 13.34
N PHE A 25 -0.83 3.65 13.13
CA PHE A 25 -0.98 4.28 11.83
C PHE A 25 0.12 5.31 11.62
N LEU A 26 1.27 4.86 11.19
CA LEU A 26 2.45 5.71 10.95
C LEU A 26 2.72 5.80 9.46
N ASP A 27 2.99 7.02 9.00
CA ASP A 27 3.45 7.25 7.64
C ASP A 27 4.69 6.43 7.30
N MET A 28 4.97 6.31 6.01
CA MET A 28 6.15 5.61 5.53
C MET A 28 7.42 6.37 5.95
N GLY A 29 8.43 5.60 6.40
CA GLY A 29 9.70 6.18 6.85
C GLY A 29 9.77 6.48 8.36
N LEU A 30 8.66 6.48 9.10
CA LEU A 30 8.65 6.71 10.56
C LEU A 30 9.22 5.56 11.41
N GLY A 31 9.68 4.47 10.77
CA GLY A 31 10.37 3.39 11.50
C GLY A 31 9.43 2.39 12.19
N LYS A 32 8.27 2.06 11.60
CA LYS A 32 7.32 1.07 12.15
C LYS A 32 8.00 -0.22 12.62
N SER A 33 8.93 -0.76 11.83
CA SER A 33 9.62 -2.02 12.14
C SER A 33 10.48 -1.91 13.39
N ILE A 34 11.31 -0.86 13.50
CA ILE A 34 12.18 -0.69 14.67
C ILE A 34 11.39 -0.38 15.95
N ILE A 35 10.34 0.44 15.87
CA ILE A 35 9.41 0.71 16.97
C ILE A 35 8.84 -0.60 17.51
N THR A 36 8.32 -1.43 16.61
CA THR A 36 7.68 -2.71 16.98
C THR A 36 8.72 -3.72 17.48
N LEU A 37 9.90 -3.79 16.87
CA LEU A 37 10.98 -4.67 17.33
C LEU A 37 11.50 -4.27 18.72
N SER A 38 11.57 -2.98 19.02
CA SER A 38 11.94 -2.50 20.36
C SER A 38 10.91 -2.91 21.42
N ALA A 39 9.61 -2.81 21.08
CA ALA A 39 8.54 -3.29 21.95
C ALA A 39 8.55 -4.82 22.11
N ILE A 40 8.82 -5.58 21.03
CA ILE A 40 8.98 -7.04 21.09
C ILE A 40 10.17 -7.42 21.97
N PHE A 41 11.29 -6.72 21.85
CA PHE A 41 12.47 -6.96 22.66
C PHE A 41 12.16 -6.82 24.15
N ASP A 42 11.57 -5.70 24.57
CA ASP A 42 11.14 -5.49 25.95
C ASP A 42 10.19 -6.61 26.43
N LEU A 43 9.12 -6.86 25.66
CA LEU A 43 8.10 -7.86 26.03
C LEU A 43 8.65 -9.28 26.12
N CYS A 44 9.67 -9.63 25.34
CA CYS A 44 10.24 -10.98 25.33
C CYS A 44 11.42 -11.16 26.29
N LEU A 45 12.29 -10.14 26.43
CA LEU A 45 13.59 -10.31 27.08
C LEU A 45 13.75 -9.48 28.35
N ASP A 46 13.03 -8.37 28.50
CA ASP A 46 13.09 -7.53 29.69
C ASP A 46 11.92 -7.81 30.65
N SER A 47 10.69 -7.72 30.16
CA SER A 47 9.47 -7.93 30.97
C SER A 47 8.99 -9.40 31.00
N PHE A 48 9.42 -10.26 30.08
CA PHE A 48 9.04 -11.67 29.94
C PHE A 48 7.51 -11.91 29.84
N LEU A 49 6.76 -10.92 29.32
CA LEU A 49 5.31 -11.01 29.15
C LEU A 49 4.90 -11.80 27.90
N VAL A 50 5.80 -11.94 26.96
CA VAL A 50 5.60 -12.62 25.66
C VAL A 50 6.75 -13.59 25.43
N ARG A 51 6.42 -14.85 25.05
CA ARG A 51 7.43 -15.87 24.73
C ARG A 51 7.62 -16.07 23.24
N LYS A 52 6.54 -15.91 22.48
CA LYS A 52 6.55 -16.26 21.05
C LYS A 52 5.71 -15.26 20.25
N VAL A 53 6.34 -14.66 19.26
CA VAL A 53 5.75 -13.63 18.39
C VAL A 53 5.66 -14.13 16.96
N LEU A 54 4.53 -13.88 16.30
CA LEU A 54 4.38 -14.04 14.86
C LEU A 54 4.31 -12.66 14.19
N VAL A 55 5.22 -12.38 13.27
CA VAL A 55 5.19 -11.22 12.38
C VAL A 55 4.64 -11.66 11.03
N ILE A 56 3.55 -11.07 10.60
CA ILE A 56 2.91 -11.29 9.30
C ILE A 56 3.17 -10.05 8.44
N ALA A 57 3.89 -10.21 7.33
CA ALA A 57 4.29 -9.10 6.48
C ALA A 57 4.18 -9.43 4.98
N PRO A 58 4.26 -8.46 4.06
CA PRO A 58 4.47 -8.73 2.63
C PRO A 58 5.76 -9.53 2.39
N LEU A 59 5.79 -10.38 1.35
CA LEU A 59 6.87 -11.35 1.12
C LEU A 59 8.29 -10.74 1.21
N ARG A 60 8.57 -9.65 0.49
CA ARG A 60 9.90 -9.01 0.52
C ARG A 60 10.20 -8.42 1.90
N VAL A 61 9.21 -7.83 2.55
CA VAL A 61 9.37 -7.23 3.88
C VAL A 61 9.64 -8.33 4.92
N ALA A 62 8.93 -9.45 4.83
CA ALA A 62 9.15 -10.62 5.70
C ALA A 62 10.54 -11.23 5.49
N ARG A 63 11.00 -11.34 4.23
CA ARG A 63 12.26 -11.97 3.89
C ARG A 63 13.48 -11.06 4.16
N ASP A 64 13.36 -9.78 3.83
CA ASP A 64 14.51 -8.89 3.73
C ASP A 64 14.50 -7.78 4.81
N THR A 65 13.37 -7.09 5.02
CA THR A 65 13.32 -5.87 5.85
C THR A 65 13.38 -6.18 7.36
N TRP A 66 12.52 -7.06 7.85
CA TRP A 66 12.48 -7.41 9.28
C TRP A 66 13.80 -8.03 9.76
N PRO A 67 14.41 -9.01 9.04
CA PRO A 67 15.74 -9.52 9.39
C PRO A 67 16.81 -8.46 9.38
N ALA A 68 16.85 -7.61 8.36
CA ALA A 68 17.84 -6.54 8.25
C ALA A 68 17.74 -5.54 9.43
N GLU A 69 16.53 -5.16 9.86
CA GLU A 69 16.31 -4.28 10.99
C GLU A 69 16.76 -4.94 12.33
N ILE A 70 16.52 -6.25 12.52
CA ILE A 70 16.99 -6.97 13.72
C ILE A 70 18.53 -6.96 13.79
N HIS A 71 19.21 -7.15 12.66
CA HIS A 71 20.69 -7.13 12.64
C HIS A 71 21.30 -5.75 12.74
N LYS A 72 20.59 -4.74 12.28
CA LYS A 72 21.08 -3.36 12.20
C LYS A 72 21.31 -2.72 13.57
N TRP A 73 20.44 -3.03 14.54
CA TRP A 73 20.38 -2.32 15.82
C TRP A 73 20.95 -3.11 16.98
N ASP A 74 21.93 -2.51 17.69
CA ASP A 74 22.70 -3.18 18.75
C ASP A 74 21.81 -3.72 19.89
N HIS A 75 20.76 -2.98 20.27
CA HIS A 75 19.86 -3.39 21.36
C HIS A 75 19.00 -4.62 21.02
N LEU A 76 18.88 -5.00 19.76
CA LEU A 76 18.10 -6.16 19.31
C LEU A 76 18.93 -7.45 19.21
N HIS A 77 20.24 -7.42 19.51
CA HIS A 77 21.13 -8.59 19.32
C HIS A 77 20.73 -9.84 20.10
N GLY A 78 19.95 -9.70 21.17
CA GLY A 78 19.43 -10.86 21.93
C GLY A 78 18.15 -11.48 21.34
N LEU A 79 17.53 -10.82 20.35
CA LEU A 79 16.26 -11.27 19.79
C LEU A 79 16.49 -12.36 18.75
N THR A 80 16.07 -13.59 19.05
CA THR A 80 16.15 -14.70 18.11
C THR A 80 14.97 -14.72 17.16
N TYR A 81 15.22 -15.03 15.89
CA TYR A 81 14.16 -15.04 14.88
C TYR A 81 14.35 -16.13 13.82
N SER A 82 13.29 -16.46 13.10
CA SER A 82 13.29 -17.34 11.94
C SER A 82 12.31 -16.88 10.88
N VAL A 83 12.69 -16.99 9.60
CA VAL A 83 11.91 -16.52 8.45
C VAL A 83 11.26 -17.70 7.73
N ALA A 84 9.94 -17.77 7.80
CA ALA A 84 9.13 -18.85 7.23
C ALA A 84 8.58 -18.46 5.84
N VAL A 85 9.47 -18.41 4.85
CA VAL A 85 9.16 -18.13 3.43
C VAL A 85 9.74 -19.23 2.54
N GLY A 86 9.41 -19.24 1.24
CA GLY A 86 9.89 -20.24 0.29
C GLY A 86 8.99 -21.48 0.20
N THR A 87 9.58 -22.65 -0.01
CA THR A 87 8.89 -23.94 -0.13
C THR A 87 8.21 -24.35 1.18
N GLU A 88 7.27 -25.27 1.12
CA GLU A 88 6.61 -25.79 2.32
C GLU A 88 7.59 -26.42 3.32
N ALA A 89 8.58 -27.13 2.82
CA ALA A 89 9.61 -27.77 3.65
C ALA A 89 10.43 -26.71 4.40
N GLU A 90 10.88 -25.68 3.71
CA GLU A 90 11.61 -24.54 4.30
C GLU A 90 10.78 -23.82 5.35
N ARG A 91 9.51 -23.52 5.06
CA ARG A 91 8.61 -22.87 6.02
C ARG A 91 8.40 -23.74 7.26
N LYS A 92 8.17 -25.05 7.10
CA LYS A 92 8.02 -25.97 8.24
C LYS A 92 9.29 -26.06 9.06
N ALA A 93 10.46 -26.11 8.43
CA ALA A 93 11.75 -26.12 9.13
C ALA A 93 11.95 -24.83 9.95
N ALA A 94 11.64 -23.67 9.37
CA ALA A 94 11.72 -22.37 10.03
C ALA A 94 10.77 -22.26 11.23
N LEU A 95 9.51 -22.67 11.08
CA LEU A 95 8.49 -22.58 12.14
C LEU A 95 8.70 -23.55 13.32
N ARG A 96 9.51 -24.61 13.13
CA ARG A 96 9.91 -25.55 14.20
C ARG A 96 11.11 -25.07 15.01
N GLN A 97 11.78 -24.01 14.58
CA GLN A 97 12.89 -23.44 15.35
C GLN A 97 12.37 -22.82 16.66
N ARG A 98 13.13 -23.00 17.74
CA ARG A 98 12.82 -22.38 19.03
C ARG A 98 13.40 -21.00 19.09
N VAL A 99 12.66 -20.03 18.60
CA VAL A 99 13.02 -18.61 18.53
C VAL A 99 11.90 -17.73 19.10
N SER A 100 12.23 -16.52 19.49
CA SER A 100 11.27 -15.53 20.00
C SER A 100 10.33 -15.04 18.91
N VAL A 101 10.83 -14.87 17.68
CA VAL A 101 10.07 -14.25 16.57
C VAL A 101 10.06 -15.17 15.35
N HIS A 102 8.88 -15.56 14.90
CA HIS A 102 8.70 -16.11 13.57
C HIS A 102 8.17 -15.05 12.63
N ILE A 103 8.72 -14.97 11.43
CA ILE A 103 8.34 -14.01 10.40
C ILE A 103 7.78 -14.78 9.20
N ILE A 104 6.55 -14.50 8.79
CA ILE A 104 5.88 -15.20 7.68
C ILE A 104 5.28 -14.18 6.70
N ASN A 105 5.21 -14.52 5.41
CA ASN A 105 4.50 -13.70 4.47
C ASN A 105 2.97 -13.92 4.56
N ARG A 106 2.23 -12.84 4.40
CA ARG A 106 0.75 -12.79 4.58
C ARG A 106 -0.02 -13.79 3.73
N GLU A 107 0.53 -14.20 2.58
CA GLU A 107 -0.08 -15.18 1.68
C GLU A 107 -0.10 -16.59 2.29
N ASN A 108 0.83 -16.89 3.20
CA ASN A 108 0.96 -18.19 3.85
C ASN A 108 0.22 -18.29 5.21
N VAL A 109 -0.49 -17.26 5.65
CA VAL A 109 -1.21 -17.27 6.94
C VAL A 109 -2.28 -18.36 6.98
N GLN A 110 -3.07 -18.53 5.91
CA GLN A 110 -4.06 -19.61 5.85
C GLN A 110 -3.39 -20.98 5.95
N TRP A 111 -2.35 -21.22 5.15
CA TRP A 111 -1.59 -22.47 5.18
C TRP A 111 -1.02 -22.75 6.57
N LEU A 112 -0.44 -21.78 7.25
CA LEU A 112 0.08 -21.95 8.62
C LEU A 112 -0.99 -22.46 9.58
N ILE A 113 -2.18 -21.87 9.53
CA ILE A 113 -3.26 -22.12 10.49
C ILE A 113 -4.04 -23.41 10.16
N GLU A 114 -4.27 -23.70 8.88
CA GLU A 114 -5.21 -24.74 8.45
C GLU A 114 -4.53 -26.00 7.89
N GLU A 115 -3.31 -25.89 7.37
CA GLU A 115 -2.71 -26.96 6.55
C GLU A 115 -1.32 -27.42 7.04
N SER A 116 -0.57 -26.56 7.74
CA SER A 116 0.83 -26.82 8.09
C SER A 116 1.01 -27.98 9.08
N GLY A 117 0.01 -28.26 9.91
CA GLY A 117 0.10 -29.18 11.05
C GLY A 117 0.95 -28.65 12.21
N ILE A 118 1.37 -27.38 12.17
CA ILE A 118 2.14 -26.72 13.23
C ILE A 118 1.17 -26.00 14.18
N PRO A 119 1.26 -26.20 15.51
CA PRO A 119 0.41 -25.50 16.47
C PRO A 119 0.57 -23.99 16.37
N PHE A 120 -0.56 -23.27 16.39
CA PHE A 120 -0.57 -21.81 16.46
C PHE A 120 -0.55 -21.37 17.94
N ASP A 121 0.63 -21.30 18.51
CA ASP A 121 0.88 -21.04 19.95
C ASP A 121 1.60 -19.71 20.20
N TYR A 122 1.22 -18.67 19.45
CA TYR A 122 1.79 -17.34 19.56
C TYR A 122 1.09 -16.49 20.62
N ASP A 123 1.87 -15.94 21.56
CA ASP A 123 1.35 -14.99 22.55
C ASP A 123 1.06 -13.62 21.90
N MET A 124 1.85 -13.22 20.89
CA MET A 124 1.72 -11.97 20.20
C MET A 124 1.72 -12.15 18.68
N VAL A 125 0.88 -11.39 18.00
CA VAL A 125 0.84 -11.29 16.54
C VAL A 125 1.06 -9.85 16.11
N VAL A 126 1.96 -9.62 15.17
CA VAL A 126 2.16 -8.34 14.49
C VAL A 126 1.71 -8.48 13.04
N ILE A 127 0.85 -7.60 12.60
CA ILE A 127 0.41 -7.52 11.19
C ILE A 127 1.05 -6.28 10.58
N ASP A 128 2.11 -6.49 9.81
CA ASP A 128 2.71 -5.44 9.01
C ASP A 128 1.93 -5.27 7.70
N GLU A 129 1.45 -4.07 7.45
CA GLU A 129 0.45 -3.69 6.46
C GLU A 129 -0.94 -4.27 6.78
N LEU A 130 -1.54 -3.75 7.88
CA LEU A 130 -2.88 -4.14 8.36
C LEU A 130 -3.95 -3.97 7.29
N SER A 131 -3.85 -2.96 6.43
CA SER A 131 -4.71 -2.71 5.27
C SER A 131 -4.83 -3.92 4.32
N SER A 132 -3.87 -4.84 4.36
CA SER A 132 -3.93 -6.09 3.59
C SER A 132 -5.01 -7.07 4.08
N PHE A 133 -5.58 -6.85 5.26
CA PHE A 133 -6.65 -7.65 5.86
C PHE A 133 -8.04 -6.99 5.77
N LYS A 134 -8.20 -5.90 5.03
CA LYS A 134 -9.47 -5.18 4.81
C LYS A 134 -10.60 -6.00 4.17
N SER A 135 -10.28 -7.11 3.51
CA SER A 135 -11.29 -8.01 2.92
C SER A 135 -11.67 -9.15 3.89
N TYR A 136 -12.85 -9.05 4.51
CA TYR A 136 -13.37 -10.08 5.40
C TYR A 136 -13.70 -11.42 4.68
N GLN A 137 -13.83 -11.41 3.36
CA GLN A 137 -14.05 -12.60 2.55
C GLN A 137 -12.75 -13.35 2.25
N ALA A 138 -11.59 -12.70 2.42
CA ALA A 138 -10.31 -13.31 2.15
C ALA A 138 -10.06 -14.50 3.10
N LYS A 139 -9.52 -15.58 2.56
CA LYS A 139 -9.22 -16.81 3.33
C LYS A 139 -8.29 -16.51 4.50
N ARG A 140 -7.22 -15.72 4.28
CA ARG A 140 -6.27 -15.32 5.35
C ARG A 140 -6.95 -14.58 6.51
N PHE A 141 -7.94 -13.72 6.23
CA PHE A 141 -8.72 -13.04 7.26
C PHE A 141 -9.50 -14.04 8.11
N ARG A 142 -10.23 -14.95 7.47
CA ARG A 142 -11.06 -15.95 8.16
C ARG A 142 -10.21 -16.92 8.98
N SER A 143 -9.06 -17.33 8.46
CA SER A 143 -8.13 -18.23 9.16
C SER A 143 -7.54 -17.56 10.40
N LEU A 144 -7.04 -16.31 10.28
CA LEU A 144 -6.48 -15.58 11.41
C LEU A 144 -7.55 -15.32 12.49
N LEU A 145 -8.78 -15.03 12.09
CA LEU A 145 -9.89 -14.81 13.03
C LEU A 145 -10.22 -16.05 13.88
N LYS A 146 -9.98 -17.29 13.36
CA LYS A 146 -10.21 -18.55 14.12
C LYS A 146 -9.24 -18.66 15.30
N VAL A 147 -7.99 -18.28 15.12
CA VAL A 147 -6.94 -18.41 16.14
C VAL A 147 -6.77 -17.17 17.00
N ARG A 148 -7.37 -16.04 16.59
CA ARG A 148 -7.29 -14.75 17.30
C ARG A 148 -7.67 -14.81 18.79
N PRO A 149 -8.67 -15.60 19.25
CA PRO A 149 -8.99 -15.70 20.68
C PRO A 149 -7.85 -16.20 21.56
N GLY A 150 -6.91 -16.99 21.01
CA GLY A 150 -5.72 -17.46 21.72
C GLY A 150 -4.56 -16.49 21.78
N VAL A 151 -4.62 -15.38 21.00
CA VAL A 151 -3.56 -14.38 20.94
C VAL A 151 -3.77 -13.31 22.01
N LYS A 152 -2.80 -13.17 22.92
CA LYS A 152 -2.88 -12.21 24.04
C LYS A 152 -2.65 -10.77 23.58
N ARG A 153 -1.68 -10.55 22.68
CA ARG A 153 -1.32 -9.23 22.17
C ARG A 153 -1.36 -9.20 20.65
N ILE A 154 -1.89 -8.12 20.10
CA ILE A 154 -1.88 -7.92 18.64
C ILE A 154 -1.55 -6.48 18.28
N VAL A 155 -0.69 -6.29 17.30
CA VAL A 155 -0.30 -5.00 16.77
C VAL A 155 -0.59 -4.98 15.27
N GLY A 156 -1.36 -3.99 14.82
CA GLY A 156 -1.60 -3.73 13.41
C GLY A 156 -0.85 -2.48 12.97
N LEU A 157 0.04 -2.62 11.99
CA LEU A 157 0.85 -1.53 11.44
C LEU A 157 0.33 -1.17 10.05
N THR A 158 0.11 0.10 9.77
CA THR A 158 -0.15 0.58 8.40
C THR A 158 0.14 2.06 8.27
N GLY A 159 0.50 2.51 7.05
CA GLY A 159 0.53 3.92 6.69
C GLY A 159 -0.75 4.36 5.95
N THR A 160 -1.62 3.41 5.61
CA THR A 160 -2.79 3.65 4.74
C THR A 160 -4.05 2.97 5.28
N PRO A 161 -4.53 3.35 6.48
CA PRO A 161 -5.57 2.59 7.20
C PRO A 161 -6.93 2.54 6.49
N SER A 162 -7.27 3.54 5.68
CA SER A 162 -8.58 3.61 5.02
C SER A 162 -8.47 3.82 3.52
N SER A 163 -7.60 3.05 2.86
CA SER A 163 -7.25 3.23 1.45
C SER A 163 -8.42 3.17 0.47
N ASN A 164 -9.55 2.54 0.82
CA ASN A 164 -10.80 2.56 0.04
C ASN A 164 -11.94 3.28 0.78
N GLY A 165 -11.66 3.89 1.94
CA GLY A 165 -12.61 4.58 2.79
C GLY A 165 -12.90 3.83 4.09
N LEU A 166 -13.75 4.41 4.94
CA LEU A 166 -14.02 3.93 6.31
C LEU A 166 -14.59 2.50 6.41
N MET A 167 -15.10 1.96 5.30
CA MET A 167 -15.56 0.57 5.24
C MET A 167 -14.45 -0.45 5.49
N ASP A 168 -13.20 -0.11 5.16
CA ASP A 168 -12.04 -1.00 5.35
C ASP A 168 -11.76 -1.24 6.85
N LEU A 169 -11.99 -0.22 7.69
CA LEU A 169 -11.69 -0.25 9.11
C LEU A 169 -12.42 -1.38 9.86
N TRP A 170 -13.64 -1.73 9.43
CA TRP A 170 -14.37 -2.81 10.09
C TRP A 170 -13.61 -4.14 10.11
N ALA A 171 -13.05 -4.53 8.97
CA ALA A 171 -12.32 -5.80 8.88
C ALA A 171 -10.99 -5.73 9.65
N GLU A 172 -10.28 -4.61 9.59
CA GLU A 172 -9.04 -4.37 10.30
C GLU A 172 -9.25 -4.46 11.82
N PHE A 173 -10.22 -3.73 12.35
CA PHE A 173 -10.55 -3.76 13.78
C PHE A 173 -11.22 -5.06 14.22
N ARG A 174 -11.95 -5.73 13.31
CA ARG A 174 -12.52 -7.06 13.61
C ARG A 174 -11.44 -8.11 13.92
N ILE A 175 -10.27 -8.03 13.28
CA ILE A 175 -9.11 -8.86 13.63
C ILE A 175 -8.45 -8.37 14.92
N LEU A 176 -8.27 -7.08 15.09
CA LEU A 176 -7.57 -6.53 16.25
C LEU A 176 -8.32 -6.84 17.56
N ASP A 177 -9.58 -6.45 17.66
CA ASP A 177 -10.35 -6.48 18.92
C ASP A 177 -11.55 -7.43 18.92
N MET A 178 -11.67 -8.29 17.92
CA MET A 178 -12.77 -9.24 17.75
C MET A 178 -14.15 -8.58 17.57
N GLY A 179 -14.17 -7.32 17.10
CA GLY A 179 -15.37 -6.53 16.88
C GLY A 179 -15.95 -5.90 18.14
N LYS A 180 -15.12 -5.66 19.15
CA LYS A 180 -15.53 -4.99 20.39
C LYS A 180 -15.94 -3.55 20.11
N ARG A 181 -15.25 -2.83 19.22
CA ARG A 181 -15.48 -1.40 18.92
C ARG A 181 -16.43 -1.17 17.74
N LEU A 182 -16.13 -1.76 16.60
CA LEU A 182 -16.89 -1.54 15.36
C LEU A 182 -17.94 -2.61 15.07
N GLY A 183 -18.23 -3.48 16.05
CA GLY A 183 -19.22 -4.53 15.96
C GLY A 183 -18.69 -5.84 15.35
N ARG A 184 -19.32 -6.94 15.79
CA ARG A 184 -18.91 -8.30 15.40
C ARG A 184 -19.28 -8.63 13.96
N PHE A 185 -20.35 -8.04 13.44
CA PHE A 185 -20.90 -8.33 12.12
C PHE A 185 -20.85 -7.08 11.22
N ILE A 186 -20.43 -7.23 9.98
CA ILE A 186 -20.35 -6.13 9.02
C ILE A 186 -21.71 -5.49 8.72
N THR A 187 -22.79 -6.26 8.80
CA THR A 187 -24.15 -5.75 8.64
C THR A 187 -24.51 -4.73 9.71
N HIS A 188 -24.11 -4.99 10.97
CA HIS A 188 -24.30 -4.03 12.05
C HIS A 188 -23.52 -2.73 11.78
N TYR A 189 -22.23 -2.83 11.45
CA TYR A 189 -21.38 -1.69 11.11
C TYR A 189 -22.00 -0.85 9.96
N ARG A 190 -22.45 -1.52 8.90
CA ARG A 190 -23.10 -0.85 7.75
C ARG A 190 -24.38 -0.14 8.16
N ASN A 191 -25.24 -0.77 8.95
CA ASN A 191 -26.52 -0.21 9.33
C ASN A 191 -26.35 0.94 10.35
N THR A 192 -25.32 0.90 11.18
CA THR A 192 -25.06 1.93 12.20
C THR A 192 -24.44 3.19 11.60
N PHE A 193 -23.46 3.03 10.71
CA PHE A 193 -22.63 4.14 10.27
C PHE A 193 -22.80 4.54 8.80
N PHE A 194 -23.54 3.76 8.01
CA PHE A 194 -23.63 3.99 6.57
C PHE A 194 -25.05 3.86 6.05
N ARG A 195 -25.27 4.43 4.87
CA ARG A 195 -26.47 4.21 4.04
C ARG A 195 -26.07 3.69 2.66
N PRO A 196 -26.90 2.89 2.01
CA PRO A 196 -26.69 2.50 0.62
C PRO A 196 -26.57 3.74 -0.28
N ASP A 197 -25.57 3.76 -1.17
CA ASP A 197 -25.34 4.83 -2.12
C ASP A 197 -25.71 4.41 -3.54
N ARG A 198 -25.09 3.34 -4.05
CA ARG A 198 -25.41 2.77 -5.36
C ARG A 198 -25.95 1.37 -5.19
N ARG A 199 -27.11 1.11 -5.77
CA ARG A 199 -27.76 -0.20 -5.72
C ARG A 199 -28.42 -0.55 -7.06
N ASN A 200 -28.50 -1.86 -7.35
CA ASN A 200 -29.34 -2.40 -8.39
C ASN A 200 -30.27 -3.45 -7.74
N GLY A 201 -31.55 -3.15 -7.69
CA GLY A 201 -32.52 -3.97 -6.95
C GLY A 201 -32.10 -4.12 -5.48
N GLN A 202 -31.86 -5.34 -5.03
CA GLN A 202 -31.44 -5.67 -3.66
C GLN A 202 -29.91 -5.64 -3.46
N VAL A 203 -29.11 -5.56 -4.53
CA VAL A 203 -27.65 -5.57 -4.45
C VAL A 203 -27.13 -4.14 -4.24
N VAL A 204 -26.42 -3.90 -3.14
CA VAL A 204 -25.80 -2.63 -2.82
C VAL A 204 -24.33 -2.68 -3.22
N PHE A 205 -23.90 -1.81 -4.12
CA PHE A 205 -22.53 -1.73 -4.63
C PHE A 205 -21.64 -0.76 -3.85
N SER A 206 -22.22 0.28 -3.27
CA SER A 206 -21.46 1.25 -2.47
C SER A 206 -22.30 1.79 -1.31
N TYR A 207 -21.57 2.24 -0.28
CA TYR A 207 -22.13 2.83 0.92
C TYR A 207 -21.56 4.23 1.12
N LYS A 208 -22.36 5.14 1.68
CA LYS A 208 -21.92 6.46 2.15
C LYS A 208 -22.06 6.55 3.66
N PRO A 209 -21.12 7.18 4.38
CA PRO A 209 -21.28 7.47 5.80
C PRO A 209 -22.55 8.28 6.07
N LEU A 210 -23.20 8.00 7.18
CA LEU A 210 -24.25 8.84 7.73
C LEU A 210 -23.63 10.14 8.29
N PRO A 211 -24.39 11.23 8.43
CA PRO A 211 -23.91 12.43 9.09
C PRO A 211 -23.39 12.12 10.51
N GLY A 212 -22.18 12.56 10.86
CA GLY A 212 -21.55 12.31 12.15
C GLY A 212 -20.99 10.89 12.34
N ALA A 213 -21.09 10.01 11.35
CA ALA A 213 -20.59 8.63 11.47
C ALA A 213 -19.06 8.56 11.44
N GLU A 214 -18.40 9.50 10.78
CA GLU A 214 -16.94 9.55 10.70
C GLU A 214 -16.35 9.79 12.09
N GLU A 215 -16.83 10.82 12.80
CA GLU A 215 -16.42 11.14 14.17
C GLU A 215 -16.70 9.98 15.14
N GLN A 216 -17.88 9.38 15.05
CA GLN A 216 -18.23 8.24 15.90
C GLN A 216 -17.32 7.02 15.68
N ILE A 217 -16.92 6.75 14.44
CA ILE A 217 -15.98 5.67 14.13
C ILE A 217 -14.60 6.00 14.70
N TYR A 218 -14.13 7.25 14.55
CA TYR A 218 -12.82 7.68 15.04
C TYR A 218 -12.76 7.62 16.57
N ASP A 219 -13.78 8.12 17.24
CA ASP A 219 -13.89 8.04 18.71
C ASP A 219 -13.88 6.59 19.20
N ALA A 220 -14.63 5.71 18.52
CA ALA A 220 -14.74 4.32 18.92
C ALA A 220 -13.40 3.55 18.85
N ILE A 221 -12.47 3.96 18.02
CA ILE A 221 -11.17 3.27 17.84
C ILE A 221 -10.00 3.99 18.52
N SER A 222 -10.19 5.21 18.99
CA SER A 222 -9.13 6.12 19.46
C SER A 222 -8.33 5.56 20.63
N ASP A 223 -8.95 4.81 21.52
CA ASP A 223 -8.31 4.26 22.72
C ASP A 223 -7.27 3.15 22.45
N ILE A 224 -7.27 2.56 21.25
CA ILE A 224 -6.25 1.57 20.83
C ILE A 224 -5.51 1.97 19.57
N THR A 225 -5.66 3.22 19.14
CA THR A 225 -5.10 3.67 17.86
C THR A 225 -4.27 4.92 18.06
N ILE A 226 -3.06 4.90 17.51
CA ILE A 226 -2.25 6.12 17.34
C ILE A 226 -1.92 6.34 15.87
N SER A 227 -1.82 7.60 15.49
CA SER A 227 -1.34 7.99 14.16
C SER A 227 -0.29 9.09 14.23
N MET A 228 0.62 9.10 13.25
CA MET A 228 1.64 10.13 13.10
C MET A 228 1.94 10.35 11.62
N LYS A 229 2.07 11.63 11.23
CA LYS A 229 2.48 12.01 9.88
C LYS A 229 3.99 12.25 9.84
N ALA A 230 4.65 11.85 8.75
CA ALA A 230 6.08 12.06 8.58
C ALA A 230 6.46 13.54 8.59
N VAL A 231 5.62 14.38 7.99
CA VAL A 231 5.82 15.84 7.91
C VAL A 231 5.81 16.55 9.27
N ASP A 232 5.22 15.94 10.31
CA ASP A 232 5.17 16.52 11.65
C ASP A 232 6.45 16.20 12.47
N HIS A 233 7.22 15.18 12.05
CA HIS A 233 8.31 14.63 12.88
C HIS A 233 9.65 14.54 12.17
N LEU A 234 9.65 14.61 10.85
CA LEU A 234 10.84 14.44 10.02
C LEU A 234 11.05 15.67 9.13
N ASP A 235 12.32 15.94 8.86
CA ASP A 235 12.71 16.92 7.86
C ASP A 235 12.43 16.35 6.46
N MET A 236 11.28 16.71 5.91
CA MET A 236 10.77 16.23 4.64
C MET A 236 10.97 17.29 3.56
N PRO A 237 11.37 16.90 2.33
CA PRO A 237 11.40 17.85 1.21
C PRO A 237 9.98 18.33 0.87
N GLU A 238 9.88 19.49 0.23
CA GLU A 238 8.64 19.94 -0.36
C GLU A 238 8.15 18.91 -1.39
N CYS A 239 6.84 18.67 -1.47
CA CYS A 239 6.24 17.79 -2.48
C CYS A 239 5.30 18.57 -3.38
N VAL A 240 5.62 18.65 -4.65
CA VAL A 240 4.83 19.36 -5.66
C VAL A 240 4.16 18.35 -6.58
N HIS A 241 2.83 18.41 -6.66
CA HIS A 241 2.04 17.63 -7.60
C HIS A 241 1.70 18.44 -8.83
N ASN A 242 1.97 17.89 -10.01
CA ASN A 242 1.69 18.53 -11.30
C ASN A 242 0.90 17.61 -12.21
N ASP A 243 -0.27 18.07 -12.66
CA ASP A 243 -1.10 17.34 -13.63
C ASP A 243 -0.70 17.77 -15.06
N ALA A 244 0.01 16.90 -15.76
CA ALA A 244 0.38 17.08 -17.17
C ALA A 244 -0.77 16.59 -18.07
N ILE A 245 -1.56 17.51 -18.57
CA ILE A 245 -2.78 17.20 -19.32
C ILE A 245 -2.46 16.97 -20.79
N VAL A 246 -2.88 15.84 -21.34
CA VAL A 246 -2.83 15.54 -22.78
C VAL A 246 -4.23 15.52 -23.36
N THR A 247 -4.38 16.03 -24.57
CA THR A 247 -5.65 16.09 -25.29
C THR A 247 -5.65 15.13 -26.46
N LEU A 248 -6.66 14.27 -26.56
CA LEU A 248 -6.86 13.38 -27.69
C LEU A 248 -7.32 14.19 -28.92
N SER A 249 -6.86 13.85 -30.11
CA SER A 249 -7.40 14.37 -31.36
C SER A 249 -8.87 13.94 -31.54
N GLU A 250 -9.58 14.55 -32.46
CA GLU A 250 -10.97 14.15 -32.74
C GLU A 250 -11.12 12.69 -33.13
N THR A 251 -10.19 12.15 -33.91
CA THR A 251 -10.20 10.74 -34.34
C THR A 251 -9.91 9.80 -33.18
N GLU A 252 -8.92 10.10 -32.35
CA GLU A 252 -8.59 9.34 -31.14
C GLU A 252 -9.72 9.40 -30.12
N ARG A 253 -10.37 10.58 -29.98
CA ARG A 253 -11.56 10.77 -29.12
C ARG A 253 -12.73 9.92 -29.60
N LYS A 254 -13.05 9.96 -30.89
CA LYS A 254 -14.10 9.11 -31.45
C LYS A 254 -13.86 7.63 -31.20
N ALA A 255 -12.62 7.16 -31.36
CA ALA A 255 -12.27 5.77 -31.07
C ALA A 255 -12.46 5.42 -29.57
N TYR A 256 -12.06 6.31 -28.67
CA TYR A 256 -12.26 6.14 -27.23
C TYR A 256 -13.76 6.10 -26.86
N ASP A 257 -14.56 7.01 -27.40
CA ASP A 257 -15.98 7.11 -27.09
C ASP A 257 -16.79 5.97 -27.73
N ALA A 258 -16.44 5.52 -28.94
CA ALA A 258 -17.05 4.34 -29.59
C ALA A 258 -16.83 3.08 -28.73
N MET A 259 -15.59 2.78 -28.35
CA MET A 259 -15.27 1.64 -27.51
C MET A 259 -15.99 1.73 -26.15
N LYS A 260 -16.07 2.92 -25.55
CA LYS A 260 -16.83 3.15 -24.32
C LYS A 260 -18.32 2.84 -24.51
N GLN A 261 -18.92 3.24 -25.64
CA GLN A 261 -20.32 2.95 -25.97
C GLN A 261 -20.55 1.46 -26.22
N ASP A 262 -19.69 0.82 -27.00
CA ASP A 262 -19.79 -0.62 -27.32
C ASP A 262 -19.66 -1.48 -26.07
N LEU A 263 -18.69 -1.17 -25.20
CA LEU A 263 -18.56 -1.85 -23.91
C LEU A 263 -19.75 -1.61 -22.98
N VAL A 264 -20.35 -0.42 -22.98
CA VAL A 264 -21.56 -0.14 -22.21
C VAL A 264 -22.78 -0.83 -22.80
N ILE A 265 -22.89 -0.97 -24.15
CA ILE A 265 -23.96 -1.67 -24.82
C ILE A 265 -23.87 -3.18 -24.57
N SER A 266 -22.68 -3.77 -24.69
CA SER A 266 -22.44 -5.18 -24.38
C SER A 266 -22.77 -5.55 -22.92
N LEU A 267 -22.61 -4.61 -21.99
CA LEU A 267 -22.95 -4.78 -20.58
C LEU A 267 -24.44 -4.55 -20.27
N LYS A 268 -25.20 -3.84 -21.14
CA LYS A 268 -26.64 -3.61 -20.92
C LYS A 268 -27.50 -4.85 -21.14
N GLY A 269 -26.99 -5.84 -21.86
CA GLY A 269 -27.65 -7.15 -22.04
C GLY A 269 -27.45 -8.13 -20.89
N GLU A 270 -26.49 -7.83 -19.99
CA GLU A 270 -26.19 -8.61 -18.79
C GLU A 270 -26.40 -7.73 -17.55
N GLU A 271 -26.71 -8.34 -16.40
CA GLU A 271 -26.71 -7.60 -15.13
C GLU A 271 -25.34 -6.97 -14.90
N ILE A 272 -25.28 -5.62 -14.78
CA ILE A 272 -24.06 -4.89 -14.49
C ILE A 272 -23.64 -5.23 -13.05
N ASP A 273 -22.83 -6.25 -12.89
CA ASP A 273 -22.19 -6.56 -11.63
C ASP A 273 -20.90 -5.73 -11.44
N ALA A 274 -20.31 -5.83 -10.25
CA ALA A 274 -19.07 -5.12 -9.93
C ALA A 274 -17.88 -5.59 -10.79
N GLY A 275 -17.89 -6.84 -11.27
CA GLY A 275 -16.88 -7.42 -12.14
C GLY A 275 -16.88 -6.78 -13.53
N ASN A 276 -18.05 -6.62 -14.11
CA ASN A 276 -18.22 -6.00 -15.43
C ASN A 276 -17.83 -4.51 -15.41
N ALA A 277 -18.19 -3.78 -14.35
CA ALA A 277 -17.78 -2.38 -14.19
C ALA A 277 -16.25 -2.23 -14.04
N ALA A 278 -15.60 -3.15 -13.32
CA ALA A 278 -14.14 -3.16 -13.17
C ALA A 278 -13.44 -3.50 -14.50
N ALA A 279 -13.96 -4.44 -15.27
CA ALA A 279 -13.45 -4.79 -16.59
C ALA A 279 -13.54 -3.60 -17.57
N LEU A 280 -14.69 -2.90 -17.58
CA LEU A 280 -14.87 -1.67 -18.35
C LEU A 280 -13.85 -0.60 -17.95
N ALA A 281 -13.73 -0.31 -16.65
CA ALA A 281 -12.78 0.67 -16.16
C ALA A 281 -11.35 0.32 -16.53
N ASN A 282 -10.97 -0.97 -16.50
CA ASN A 282 -9.65 -1.44 -16.89
C ASN A 282 -9.39 -1.20 -18.39
N LYS A 283 -10.33 -1.54 -19.28
CA LYS A 283 -10.22 -1.29 -20.73
C LYS A 283 -10.11 0.21 -21.04
N LEU A 284 -10.93 1.04 -20.40
CA LEU A 284 -10.86 2.50 -20.57
C LEU A 284 -9.52 3.07 -20.08
N SER A 285 -8.93 2.52 -19.01
CA SER A 285 -7.60 2.93 -18.54
C SER A 285 -6.49 2.53 -19.51
N GLN A 286 -6.58 1.35 -20.13
CA GLN A 286 -5.67 0.93 -21.20
C GLN A 286 -5.71 1.91 -22.37
N MET A 287 -6.92 2.25 -22.82
CA MET A 287 -7.11 3.18 -23.93
C MET A 287 -6.63 4.60 -23.61
N ALA A 288 -6.85 5.09 -22.39
CA ALA A 288 -6.33 6.37 -21.94
C ALA A 288 -4.79 6.42 -21.95
N ASN A 289 -4.14 5.27 -21.73
CA ASN A 289 -2.67 5.12 -21.88
C ASN A 289 -2.22 4.97 -23.35
N GLY A 290 -3.16 4.84 -24.28
CA GLY A 290 -2.90 4.87 -25.72
C GLY A 290 -2.83 3.52 -26.41
N ALA A 291 -3.15 2.40 -25.72
CA ALA A 291 -3.27 1.09 -26.33
C ALA A 291 -4.25 0.21 -25.54
N VAL A 292 -4.79 -0.83 -26.16
CA VAL A 292 -5.72 -1.76 -25.52
C VAL A 292 -5.46 -3.21 -25.94
N TYR A 293 -5.63 -4.17 -25.04
CA TYR A 293 -5.59 -5.58 -25.39
C TYR A 293 -6.90 -6.01 -26.02
N GLY A 294 -6.82 -6.67 -27.20
CA GLY A 294 -7.93 -7.41 -27.79
C GLY A 294 -8.25 -8.69 -27.03
N GLU A 295 -9.27 -9.43 -27.51
CA GLU A 295 -9.67 -10.73 -26.95
C GLU A 295 -8.56 -11.78 -27.07
N ASP A 296 -7.79 -11.74 -28.17
CA ASP A 296 -6.62 -12.59 -28.44
C ASP A 296 -5.32 -12.12 -27.74
N LYS A 297 -5.42 -11.14 -26.82
CA LYS A 297 -4.32 -10.49 -26.12
C LYS A 297 -3.35 -9.69 -27.00
N ARG A 298 -3.65 -9.50 -28.29
CA ARG A 298 -2.90 -8.55 -29.12
C ARG A 298 -3.11 -7.13 -28.63
N VAL A 299 -2.05 -6.33 -28.76
CA VAL A 299 -2.07 -4.91 -28.41
C VAL A 299 -2.49 -4.10 -29.61
N PHE A 300 -3.55 -3.32 -29.45
CA PHE A 300 -4.01 -2.35 -30.45
C PHE A 300 -3.63 -0.95 -29.99
N GLN A 301 -2.76 -0.31 -30.74
CA GLN A 301 -2.34 1.07 -30.49
C GLN A 301 -3.45 2.03 -30.92
N ILE A 302 -3.71 3.04 -30.09
CA ILE A 302 -4.76 4.06 -30.29
C ILE A 302 -4.12 5.43 -30.48
N HIS A 303 -3.19 5.82 -29.58
CA HIS A 303 -2.48 7.08 -29.63
C HIS A 303 -1.17 7.04 -28.85
N ASP A 304 -0.31 8.05 -29.09
CA ASP A 304 0.97 8.20 -28.41
C ASP A 304 1.02 9.45 -27.49
N ARG A 305 -0.10 10.13 -27.24
CA ARG A 305 -0.17 11.42 -26.51
C ARG A 305 0.54 11.39 -25.16
N LYS A 306 0.39 10.30 -24.40
CA LYS A 306 1.10 10.16 -23.11
C LYS A 306 2.60 9.89 -23.30
N LEU A 307 2.99 9.20 -24.38
CA LEU A 307 4.40 8.98 -24.69
C LEU A 307 5.08 10.28 -25.08
N ASP A 308 4.42 11.13 -25.89
CA ASP A 308 4.93 12.43 -26.27
C ASP A 308 5.11 13.32 -25.03
N MET A 309 4.10 13.39 -24.15
CA MET A 309 4.21 14.10 -22.88
C MET A 309 5.31 13.54 -21.97
N LEU A 310 5.49 12.22 -21.94
CA LEU A 310 6.57 11.59 -21.17
C LEU A 310 7.95 12.06 -21.66
N GLU A 311 8.16 12.12 -22.97
CA GLU A 311 9.39 12.68 -23.56
C GLU A 311 9.61 14.12 -23.13
N ASP A 312 8.57 14.97 -23.26
CA ASP A 312 8.64 16.38 -22.87
C ASP A 312 9.02 16.53 -21.38
N LEU A 313 8.44 15.71 -20.50
CA LEU A 313 8.76 15.73 -19.07
C LEU A 313 10.18 15.24 -18.75
N ILE A 314 10.67 14.21 -19.47
CA ILE A 314 12.04 13.74 -19.33
C ILE A 314 13.03 14.81 -19.81
N GLU A 315 12.75 15.48 -20.92
CA GLU A 315 13.56 16.59 -21.42
C GLU A 315 13.54 17.78 -20.42
N ALA A 316 12.37 18.12 -19.91
CA ALA A 316 12.21 19.18 -18.90
C ALA A 316 12.95 18.90 -17.59
N ALA A 317 13.20 17.64 -17.25
CA ALA A 317 14.02 17.26 -16.09
C ALA A 317 15.51 17.64 -16.26
N ASN A 318 15.92 18.05 -17.47
CA ASN A 318 17.24 18.60 -17.77
C ASN A 318 18.39 17.72 -17.24
N GLY A 319 18.35 16.44 -17.56
CA GLY A 319 19.37 15.45 -17.17
C GLY A 319 19.27 14.94 -15.71
N LYS A 320 18.32 15.43 -14.91
CA LYS A 320 18.05 14.85 -13.60
C LYS A 320 17.34 13.50 -13.78
N PRO A 321 17.67 12.49 -12.95
CA PRO A 321 17.03 11.18 -13.04
C PRO A 321 15.52 11.23 -12.81
N VAL A 322 14.77 10.46 -13.62
CA VAL A 322 13.32 10.40 -13.59
C VAL A 322 12.84 8.97 -13.32
N LEU A 323 12.00 8.80 -12.32
CA LEU A 323 11.30 7.54 -12.04
C LEU A 323 9.94 7.55 -12.73
N VAL A 324 9.66 6.55 -13.58
CA VAL A 324 8.40 6.44 -14.33
C VAL A 324 7.58 5.27 -13.81
N ALA A 325 6.38 5.54 -13.31
CA ALA A 325 5.42 4.54 -12.88
C ALA A 325 4.49 4.16 -14.03
N TYR A 326 4.52 2.90 -14.46
CA TYR A 326 3.64 2.34 -15.48
C TYR A 326 2.63 1.35 -14.87
N TRP A 327 1.53 1.06 -15.58
CA TRP A 327 0.48 0.18 -15.04
C TRP A 327 0.30 -1.11 -15.84
N PHE A 328 0.29 -1.06 -17.18
CA PHE A 328 0.09 -2.20 -18.05
C PHE A 328 1.40 -2.68 -18.68
N LYS A 329 1.46 -3.95 -19.09
CA LYS A 329 2.63 -4.47 -19.82
C LYS A 329 2.86 -3.73 -21.13
N HIS A 330 1.78 -3.41 -21.86
CA HIS A 330 1.91 -2.61 -23.08
C HIS A 330 2.44 -1.19 -22.80
N ASP A 331 2.20 -0.61 -21.63
CA ASP A 331 2.83 0.66 -21.25
C ASP A 331 4.34 0.49 -21.17
N LEU A 332 4.81 -0.55 -20.45
CA LEU A 332 6.23 -0.87 -20.33
C LEU A 332 6.88 -1.08 -21.71
N GLU A 333 6.26 -1.88 -22.57
CA GLU A 333 6.77 -2.19 -23.91
C GLU A 333 6.89 -0.91 -24.77
N ARG A 334 5.83 -0.09 -24.80
CA ARG A 334 5.77 1.15 -25.59
C ARG A 334 6.73 2.23 -25.06
N ILE A 335 6.82 2.38 -23.74
CA ILE A 335 7.79 3.29 -23.10
C ILE A 335 9.21 2.83 -23.44
N SER A 336 9.52 1.55 -23.28
CA SER A 336 10.84 0.98 -23.57
C SER A 336 11.23 1.18 -25.04
N GLU A 337 10.34 0.90 -25.97
CA GLU A 337 10.56 1.12 -27.40
C GLU A 337 10.83 2.60 -27.72
N ARG A 338 10.04 3.51 -27.11
CA ARG A 338 10.18 4.96 -27.28
C ARG A 338 11.54 5.45 -26.75
N LEU A 339 11.96 5.02 -25.56
CA LEU A 339 13.24 5.39 -24.97
C LEU A 339 14.42 4.84 -25.77
N HIS A 340 14.33 3.59 -26.25
CA HIS A 340 15.34 3.02 -27.16
C HIS A 340 15.48 3.82 -28.47
N LYS A 341 14.36 4.18 -29.08
CA LYS A 341 14.35 4.99 -30.30
C LYS A 341 14.99 6.37 -30.13
N ARG A 342 14.87 6.92 -28.91
CA ARG A 342 15.47 8.21 -28.52
C ARG A 342 16.88 8.08 -27.96
N HIS A 343 17.44 6.87 -27.90
CA HIS A 343 18.76 6.59 -27.30
C HIS A 343 18.87 7.06 -25.83
N ILE A 344 17.77 7.04 -25.09
CA ILE A 344 17.73 7.37 -23.65
C ILE A 344 17.98 6.09 -22.85
N PRO A 345 19.08 6.01 -22.07
CA PRO A 345 19.33 4.86 -21.21
C PRO A 345 18.26 4.72 -20.13
N PHE A 346 17.78 3.50 -19.89
CA PHE A 346 16.82 3.23 -18.81
C PHE A 346 17.01 1.82 -18.26
N SER A 347 16.39 1.56 -17.10
CA SER A 347 16.29 0.22 -16.54
C SER A 347 14.97 0.01 -15.84
N LEU A 348 14.51 -1.24 -15.78
CA LEU A 348 13.41 -1.66 -14.93
C LEU A 348 13.95 -1.90 -13.50
N LEU A 349 13.26 -1.39 -12.47
CA LEU A 349 13.67 -1.58 -11.08
C LEU A 349 13.07 -2.87 -10.49
N ASP A 350 13.55 -4.00 -10.95
CA ASP A 350 13.06 -5.34 -10.54
C ASP A 350 14.11 -6.19 -9.81
N ASP A 351 15.39 -5.79 -9.86
CA ASP A 351 16.50 -6.45 -9.18
C ASP A 351 17.36 -5.49 -8.34
N SER A 352 18.31 -6.06 -7.59
CA SER A 352 19.18 -5.29 -6.69
C SER A 352 20.23 -4.46 -7.45
N ASP A 353 20.64 -4.88 -8.65
CA ASP A 353 21.64 -4.15 -9.44
C ASP A 353 21.04 -2.89 -10.05
N SER A 354 19.85 -2.99 -10.64
CA SER A 354 19.13 -1.84 -11.19
C SER A 354 18.82 -0.78 -10.10
N ILE A 355 18.45 -1.23 -8.89
CA ILE A 355 18.22 -0.35 -7.74
C ILE A 355 19.53 0.34 -7.31
N ARG A 356 20.65 -0.39 -7.27
CA ARG A 356 21.97 0.18 -6.93
C ARG A 356 22.39 1.23 -7.95
N ARG A 357 22.25 0.94 -9.25
CA ARG A 357 22.56 1.86 -10.35
C ARG A 357 21.69 3.11 -10.33
N TRP A 358 20.39 2.94 -10.03
CA TRP A 358 19.48 4.07 -9.83
C TRP A 358 19.96 4.97 -8.69
N ASN A 359 20.18 4.38 -7.52
CA ASN A 359 20.63 5.14 -6.34
C ASN A 359 22.04 5.76 -6.50
N GLY A 360 22.87 5.19 -7.39
CA GLY A 360 24.16 5.74 -7.79
C GLY A 360 24.09 6.87 -8.83
N GLY A 361 22.88 7.21 -9.32
CA GLY A 361 22.68 8.25 -10.34
C GLY A 361 23.14 7.84 -11.75
N GLU A 362 23.34 6.53 -12.00
CA GLU A 362 23.80 5.99 -13.28
C GLU A 362 22.69 5.89 -14.33
N LEU A 363 21.43 5.95 -13.90
CA LEU A 363 20.26 5.77 -14.76
C LEU A 363 19.50 7.09 -14.90
N PRO A 364 19.43 7.68 -16.11
CA PRO A 364 18.63 8.88 -16.33
C PRO A 364 17.12 8.60 -16.26
N VAL A 365 16.70 7.38 -16.59
CA VAL A 365 15.29 6.96 -16.47
C VAL A 365 15.23 5.58 -15.82
N ALA A 366 14.34 5.43 -14.84
CA ALA A 366 14.00 4.13 -14.27
C ALA A 366 12.51 3.87 -14.38
N LEU A 367 12.12 2.63 -14.67
CA LEU A 367 10.74 2.20 -14.82
C LEU A 367 10.33 1.34 -13.62
N ILE A 368 9.15 1.60 -13.05
CA ILE A 368 8.65 0.84 -11.90
C ILE A 368 7.16 0.53 -12.06
N HIS A 369 6.78 -0.70 -11.70
CA HIS A 369 5.37 -1.03 -11.53
C HIS A 369 4.95 -0.77 -10.06
N PRO A 370 3.86 -0.02 -9.78
CA PRO A 370 3.48 0.33 -8.42
C PRO A 370 3.31 -0.85 -7.47
N ALA A 371 2.83 -2.00 -7.94
CA ALA A 371 2.69 -3.19 -7.11
C ALA A 371 4.05 -3.77 -6.67
N SER A 372 5.12 -3.59 -7.44
CA SER A 372 6.49 -3.97 -7.04
C SER A 372 7.15 -2.91 -6.16
N ALA A 373 6.72 -1.65 -6.27
CA ALA A 373 7.18 -0.56 -5.40
C ALA A 373 6.74 -0.72 -3.95
N GLY A 374 5.65 -1.45 -3.68
CA GLY A 374 5.06 -1.62 -2.34
C GLY A 374 5.97 -2.25 -1.27
N HIS A 375 7.17 -2.68 -1.60
CA HIS A 375 7.96 -3.54 -0.73
C HIS A 375 9.35 -3.00 -0.37
N GLY A 376 9.39 -1.91 0.43
CA GLY A 376 10.59 -1.52 1.16
C GLY A 376 11.76 -0.96 0.34
N LEU A 377 11.56 -0.62 -0.94
CA LEU A 377 12.62 -0.05 -1.77
C LEU A 377 12.97 1.37 -1.30
N ASN A 378 14.26 1.65 -1.19
CA ASN A 378 14.80 2.97 -0.93
C ASN A 378 15.32 3.52 -2.26
N LEU A 379 14.60 4.47 -2.86
CA LEU A 379 14.93 5.03 -4.18
C LEU A 379 15.22 6.53 -4.15
N GLN A 380 15.12 7.17 -2.98
CA GLN A 380 15.26 8.62 -2.82
C GLN A 380 16.66 9.16 -3.16
N ALA A 381 17.69 8.32 -3.12
CA ALA A 381 19.03 8.75 -3.47
C ALA A 381 19.24 8.93 -4.98
N GLY A 382 18.43 8.23 -5.80
CA GLY A 382 18.59 8.22 -7.25
C GLY A 382 17.95 9.40 -7.98
N GLY A 383 16.97 10.07 -7.38
CA GLY A 383 16.29 11.19 -8.04
C GLY A 383 15.16 11.78 -7.22
N SER A 384 14.58 12.88 -7.72
CA SER A 384 13.49 13.62 -7.05
C SER A 384 12.27 13.85 -7.96
N THR A 385 12.22 13.25 -9.15
CA THR A 385 11.11 13.38 -10.09
C THR A 385 10.45 12.03 -10.32
N LEU A 386 9.14 11.95 -10.06
CA LEU A 386 8.29 10.80 -10.36
C LEU A 386 7.26 11.17 -11.41
N ILE A 387 7.10 10.35 -12.43
CA ILE A 387 6.08 10.51 -13.46
C ILE A 387 5.14 9.31 -13.46
N TRP A 388 3.86 9.55 -13.17
CA TRP A 388 2.80 8.58 -13.35
C TRP A 388 2.35 8.57 -14.82
N PHE A 389 2.83 7.61 -15.59
CA PHE A 389 2.39 7.35 -16.96
C PHE A 389 1.03 6.63 -16.96
N GLY A 390 0.90 5.60 -16.15
CA GLY A 390 -0.35 4.87 -15.93
C GLY A 390 -0.85 5.03 -14.50
N LEU A 391 -2.09 5.51 -14.32
CA LEU A 391 -2.68 5.77 -13.02
C LEU A 391 -3.26 4.51 -12.38
N THR A 392 -3.36 4.48 -11.05
CA THR A 392 -3.96 3.39 -10.28
C THR A 392 -5.19 3.85 -9.49
N TRP A 393 -6.18 2.97 -9.30
CA TRP A 393 -7.30 3.19 -8.40
C TRP A 393 -6.96 2.99 -6.91
N SER A 394 -5.80 2.40 -6.63
CA SER A 394 -5.35 2.09 -5.26
C SER A 394 -4.61 3.27 -4.65
N LEU A 395 -5.21 3.93 -3.66
CA LEU A 395 -4.54 4.98 -2.89
C LEU A 395 -3.29 4.43 -2.20
N GLU A 396 -3.36 3.20 -1.69
CA GLU A 396 -2.23 2.52 -1.05
C GLU A 396 -1.02 2.43 -1.98
N LEU A 397 -1.19 1.88 -3.20
CA LEU A 397 -0.10 1.78 -4.18
C LEU A 397 0.39 3.15 -4.64
N TYR A 398 -0.52 4.11 -4.78
CA TYR A 398 -0.20 5.48 -5.13
C TYR A 398 0.71 6.12 -4.08
N GLN A 399 0.33 6.10 -2.82
CA GLN A 399 1.10 6.66 -1.71
C GLN A 399 2.42 5.89 -1.49
N GLN A 400 2.39 4.56 -1.58
CA GLN A 400 3.60 3.73 -1.47
C GLN A 400 4.62 4.04 -2.56
N THR A 401 4.19 4.28 -3.78
CA THR A 401 5.08 4.64 -4.90
C THR A 401 5.64 6.05 -4.72
N ASN A 402 4.82 7.03 -4.35
CA ASN A 402 5.26 8.39 -4.09
C ASN A 402 6.30 8.44 -2.95
N ALA A 403 6.08 7.67 -1.89
CA ALA A 403 7.01 7.57 -0.76
C ALA A 403 8.34 6.87 -1.07
N ARG A 404 8.58 6.39 -2.29
CA ARG A 404 9.90 5.91 -2.72
C ARG A 404 10.87 7.06 -2.94
N LEU A 405 10.39 8.21 -3.39
CA LEU A 405 11.19 9.43 -3.57
C LEU A 405 10.91 10.47 -2.49
N TRP A 406 9.64 10.67 -2.13
CA TRP A 406 9.23 11.64 -1.12
C TRP A 406 9.29 11.03 0.28
N ARG A 407 10.46 11.12 0.89
CA ARG A 407 10.72 10.55 2.22
C ARG A 407 11.97 11.17 2.86
N GLN A 408 12.16 10.92 4.14
CA GLN A 408 13.38 11.29 4.85
C GLN A 408 14.64 10.75 4.16
N GLY A 409 15.69 11.57 4.10
CA GLY A 409 16.94 11.24 3.43
C GLY A 409 16.94 11.52 1.94
N GLN A 410 15.90 12.16 1.39
CA GLN A 410 15.95 12.80 0.08
C GLN A 410 16.91 13.98 0.14
N THR A 411 17.82 14.08 -0.83
CA THR A 411 18.83 15.13 -0.91
C THR A 411 18.36 16.39 -1.63
N ALA A 412 17.27 16.28 -2.40
CA ALA A 412 16.69 17.42 -3.10
C ALA A 412 15.69 18.14 -2.16
N ASP A 413 15.66 19.46 -2.21
CA ASP A 413 14.73 20.30 -1.43
C ASP A 413 13.27 20.08 -1.85
N THR A 414 13.05 19.66 -3.09
CA THR A 414 11.72 19.45 -3.67
C THR A 414 11.64 18.14 -4.44
N VAL A 415 10.60 17.36 -4.16
CA VAL A 415 10.19 16.21 -4.96
C VAL A 415 9.02 16.61 -5.84
N VAL A 416 9.09 16.32 -7.14
CA VAL A 416 8.03 16.62 -8.09
C VAL A 416 7.37 15.33 -8.56
N ILE A 417 6.04 15.29 -8.44
CA ILE A 417 5.22 14.16 -8.88
C ILE A 417 4.32 14.62 -10.02
N HIS A 418 4.63 14.18 -11.22
CA HIS A 418 3.82 14.45 -12.41
C HIS A 418 2.79 13.34 -12.62
N HIS A 419 1.57 13.71 -13.00
CA HIS A 419 0.53 12.80 -13.46
C HIS A 419 0.22 13.10 -14.92
N ILE A 420 0.47 12.17 -15.82
CA ILE A 420 0.05 12.33 -17.23
C ILE A 420 -1.42 11.91 -17.33
N ILE A 421 -2.29 12.88 -17.57
CA ILE A 421 -3.75 12.73 -17.56
C ILE A 421 -4.29 12.98 -18.96
N ALA A 422 -4.95 11.98 -19.55
CA ALA A 422 -5.71 12.17 -20.77
C ALA A 422 -7.04 12.85 -20.44
N LYS A 423 -7.23 14.07 -20.97
CA LYS A 423 -8.41 14.90 -20.72
C LYS A 423 -9.70 14.22 -21.17
N ASP A 424 -10.79 14.40 -20.42
CA ASP A 424 -12.11 13.82 -20.64
C ASP A 424 -12.13 12.28 -20.72
N THR A 425 -11.16 11.60 -20.10
CA THR A 425 -11.10 10.15 -20.01
C THR A 425 -11.31 9.65 -18.59
N ILE A 426 -11.11 8.34 -18.41
CA ILE A 426 -11.16 7.72 -17.09
C ILE A 426 -10.07 8.21 -16.13
N ASP A 427 -8.98 8.76 -16.65
CA ASP A 427 -7.87 9.27 -15.83
C ASP A 427 -8.32 10.35 -14.85
N GLU A 428 -9.17 11.28 -15.28
CA GLU A 428 -9.71 12.34 -14.41
C GLU A 428 -10.55 11.76 -13.26
N ARG A 429 -11.28 10.67 -13.55
CA ARG A 429 -12.07 9.96 -12.53
C ARG A 429 -11.17 9.24 -11.53
N ILE A 430 -10.05 8.65 -12.00
CA ILE A 430 -9.05 8.01 -11.13
C ILE A 430 -8.45 9.06 -10.20
N MET A 431 -7.98 10.20 -10.72
CA MET A 431 -7.40 11.28 -9.91
C MET A 431 -8.39 11.86 -8.91
N THR A 432 -9.64 12.08 -9.32
CA THR A 432 -10.71 12.53 -8.41
C THR A 432 -10.96 11.53 -7.28
N ALA A 433 -10.96 10.23 -7.61
CA ALA A 433 -11.15 9.17 -6.62
C ALA A 433 -9.97 9.07 -5.64
N LEU A 434 -8.73 9.20 -6.13
CA LEU A 434 -7.52 9.20 -5.30
C LEU A 434 -7.53 10.36 -4.32
N ARG A 435 -7.75 11.60 -4.80
CA ARG A 435 -7.82 12.81 -3.97
C ARG A 435 -8.91 12.74 -2.90
N LYS A 436 -10.07 12.18 -3.26
CA LYS A 436 -11.16 11.98 -2.28
C LYS A 436 -10.79 10.97 -1.20
N LYS A 437 -10.20 9.83 -1.58
CA LYS A 437 -9.73 8.80 -0.64
C LYS A 437 -8.63 9.34 0.29
N GLU A 438 -7.69 10.10 -0.26
CA GLU A 438 -6.62 10.73 0.49
C GLU A 438 -7.15 11.72 1.53
N LYS A 439 -8.14 12.54 1.16
CA LYS A 439 -8.81 13.45 2.11
C LYS A 439 -9.48 12.69 3.26
N THR A 440 -10.17 11.59 2.98
CA THR A 440 -10.83 10.77 4.01
C THR A 440 -9.78 10.11 4.91
N GLN A 441 -8.68 9.59 4.36
CA GLN A 441 -7.60 9.00 5.13
C GLN A 441 -6.90 10.04 6.02
N THR A 442 -6.66 11.24 5.51
CA THR A 442 -6.06 12.33 6.27
C THR A 442 -6.93 12.71 7.47
N ALA A 443 -8.25 12.81 7.28
CA ALA A 443 -9.18 13.09 8.38
C ALA A 443 -9.14 12.01 9.47
N LEU A 444 -9.06 10.73 9.10
CA LEU A 444 -8.87 9.65 10.07
C LEU A 444 -7.55 9.77 10.85
N ILE A 445 -6.44 9.99 10.12
CA ILE A 445 -5.11 10.13 10.74
C ILE A 445 -5.10 11.30 11.73
N ASP A 446 -5.69 12.43 11.36
CA ASP A 446 -5.76 13.62 12.24
C ASP A 446 -6.63 13.37 13.49
N ALA A 447 -7.74 12.62 13.34
CA ALA A 447 -8.63 12.33 14.46
C ALA A 447 -8.02 11.41 15.53
N VAL A 448 -7.12 10.49 15.13
CA VAL A 448 -6.44 9.56 16.05
C VAL A 448 -4.95 9.92 16.26
N LYS A 449 -4.57 11.18 15.98
CA LYS A 449 -3.21 11.67 16.10
C LYS A 449 -2.70 11.53 17.54
N ALA A 450 -1.48 11.01 17.67
CA ALA A 450 -0.81 10.90 18.96
C ALA A 450 -0.60 12.28 19.59
N ASN A 451 -0.92 12.40 20.87
CA ASN A 451 -0.60 13.59 21.65
C ASN A 451 0.75 13.39 22.36
N LEU A 452 1.79 14.03 21.82
CA LEU A 452 3.17 13.92 22.36
C LEU A 452 3.46 14.93 23.47
N GLU A 453 2.53 15.86 23.76
CA GLU A 453 2.67 16.92 24.77
C GLU A 453 2.06 16.57 26.11
N GLY A 454 1.52 15.35 26.27
CA GLY A 454 0.83 14.86 27.46
C GLY A 454 1.73 14.17 28.49
#